data_0940097fce25e0798dad6dd7fcaa689d
#
_entry.id   0940097fce25e0798dad6dd7fcaa689d
#
_cell.length_a   1.000
_cell.length_b   1.000
_cell.length_c   1.000
_cell.angle_alpha   90.00
_cell.angle_beta   90.00
_cell.angle_gamma   90.00
#
_symmetry.space_group_name_H-M   'P 1'
#
loop_
_entity.id
_entity.type
_entity.pdbx_description
1 polymer ?
#
loop_
_entity_poly.entity_id
_entity_poly.type
_entity_poly.pdbx_seq_one_letter_code
_entity_poly.pdbx_strand_id
1 'polypeptide(L)'
;QISEDQTDEAYMKENGIHGRKPYLTQYMGMDPEEVRVLPYADCLQLKKGDRFLICSDGVSDMVSIEFLETMLLQTQSPAKCVDTILAAALEAGGKDNITAIVLEINR
;
A
#
# COMPACT_ATOMS: atom_id res chain seq x y z
N GLN A 1 -7.51 2.94 3.26
CA GLN A 1 -6.54 1.85 3.46
C GLN A 1 -7.12 0.82 4.42
N ILE A 2 -6.98 -0.47 4.08
CA ILE A 2 -7.49 -1.60 4.91
C ILE A 2 -6.37 -2.35 5.62
N SER A 3 -5.14 -2.31 5.12
CA SER A 3 -3.97 -2.85 5.81
C SER A 3 -3.45 -1.86 6.85
N GLU A 4 -2.87 -2.37 7.92
CA GLU A 4 -2.18 -1.58 8.93
C GLU A 4 -0.67 -1.62 8.67
N ASP A 5 -0.06 -0.44 8.58
CA ASP A 5 1.38 -0.33 8.33
C ASP A 5 2.18 -0.66 9.59
N GLN A 6 3.02 -1.68 9.50
CA GLN A 6 3.86 -2.12 10.59
C GLN A 6 5.21 -1.38 10.56
N THR A 7 5.17 -0.13 11.02
CA THR A 7 6.33 0.79 11.02
C THR A 7 6.54 1.44 12.39
N ASP A 8 7.68 2.09 12.57
CA ASP A 8 8.00 2.86 13.76
C ASP A 8 7.46 4.32 13.70
N GLU A 9 6.48 4.61 12.84
CA GLU A 9 5.94 5.96 12.67
C GLU A 9 5.37 6.54 13.97
N ALA A 10 4.65 5.73 14.75
CA ALA A 10 4.09 6.15 16.03
C ALA A 10 5.21 6.56 17.01
N TYR A 11 6.26 5.75 17.12
CA TYR A 11 7.44 6.05 17.92
C TYR A 11 8.13 7.34 17.46
N MET A 12 8.25 7.55 16.15
CA MET A 12 8.82 8.77 15.58
C MET A 12 8.00 10.01 15.99
N LYS A 13 6.67 9.94 15.88
CA LYS A 13 5.78 11.04 16.27
C LYS A 13 5.89 11.38 17.75
N GLU A 14 5.90 10.38 18.62
CA GLU A 14 6.03 10.56 20.08
C GLU A 14 7.37 11.18 20.49
N ASN A 15 8.43 10.87 19.75
CA ASN A 15 9.79 11.33 20.06
C ASN A 15 10.26 12.51 19.19
N GLY A 16 9.38 13.11 18.40
CA GLY A 16 9.70 14.27 17.55
C GLY A 16 10.76 13.98 16.49
N ILE A 17 10.85 12.73 16.02
CA ILE A 17 11.83 12.34 14.99
C ILE A 17 11.26 12.68 13.62
N HIS A 18 11.95 13.54 12.89
CA HIS A 18 11.61 13.98 11.56
C HIS A 18 12.76 13.78 10.56
N GLY A 19 12.49 13.90 9.26
CA GLY A 19 13.51 13.90 8.21
C GLY A 19 13.95 12.53 7.71
N ARG A 20 13.29 11.45 8.13
CA ARG A 20 13.46 10.11 7.57
C ARG A 20 12.11 9.40 7.34
N LYS A 21 12.10 8.44 6.44
CA LYS A 21 10.98 7.51 6.29
C LYS A 21 10.90 6.59 7.53
N PRO A 22 9.69 6.21 7.99
CA PRO A 22 9.53 5.19 9.03
C PRO A 22 10.18 3.86 8.64
N TYR A 23 10.78 3.18 9.60
CA TYR A 23 11.33 1.84 9.39
C TYR A 23 10.26 0.77 9.61
N LEU A 24 10.35 -0.32 8.86
CA LEU A 24 9.53 -1.50 9.10
C LEU A 24 9.86 -2.12 10.47
N THR A 25 8.82 -2.39 11.25
CA THR A 25 8.93 -3.11 12.54
C THR A 25 8.69 -4.60 12.40
N GLN A 26 8.10 -5.02 11.28
CA GLN A 26 7.82 -6.42 10.96
C GLN A 26 8.18 -6.68 9.49
N TYR A 27 8.94 -7.72 9.22
CA TYR A 27 9.28 -8.15 7.86
C TYR A 27 9.68 -9.63 7.83
N MET A 28 9.64 -10.24 6.66
CA MET A 28 10.07 -11.63 6.49
C MET A 28 11.60 -11.74 6.59
N GLY A 29 12.07 -12.76 7.32
CA GLY A 29 13.49 -12.98 7.55
C GLY A 29 14.04 -12.36 8.85
N MET A 30 13.18 -11.83 9.72
CA MET A 30 13.56 -11.47 11.10
C MET A 30 13.97 -12.72 11.88
N ASP A 31 14.92 -12.55 12.81
CA ASP A 31 15.34 -13.65 13.69
C ASP A 31 14.18 -14.04 14.62
N PRO A 32 13.66 -15.27 14.55
CA PRO A 32 12.54 -15.69 15.38
C PRO A 32 12.88 -15.79 16.87
N GLU A 33 14.15 -15.81 17.24
CA GLU A 33 14.59 -15.79 18.64
C GLU A 33 14.56 -14.38 19.23
N GLU A 34 14.71 -13.35 18.39
CA GLU A 34 14.70 -11.94 18.81
C GLU A 34 13.31 -11.30 18.69
N VAL A 35 12.59 -11.60 17.63
CA VAL A 35 11.31 -10.94 17.33
C VAL A 35 10.28 -11.95 16.81
N ARG A 36 9.10 -11.96 17.45
CA ARG A 36 7.95 -12.70 16.94
C ARG A 36 7.31 -11.91 15.81
N VAL A 37 7.32 -12.46 14.60
CA VAL A 37 6.60 -11.88 13.46
C VAL A 37 5.09 -12.07 13.66
N LEU A 38 4.35 -10.97 13.69
CA LEU A 38 2.90 -10.92 13.87
C LEU A 38 2.28 -10.22 12.65
N PRO A 39 1.89 -10.96 11.61
CA PRO A 39 1.26 -10.35 10.44
C PRO A 39 -0.09 -9.75 10.80
N TYR A 40 -0.39 -8.59 10.22
CA TYR A 40 -1.76 -8.06 10.25
C TYR A 40 -2.68 -8.96 9.42
N ALA A 41 -3.83 -9.33 9.98
CA ALA A 41 -4.85 -10.12 9.30
C ALA A 41 -6.24 -9.63 9.70
N ASP A 42 -7.10 -9.46 8.72
CA ASP A 42 -8.50 -9.06 8.93
C ASP A 42 -9.41 -9.74 7.89
N CYS A 43 -10.72 -9.70 8.12
CA CYS A 43 -11.74 -10.26 7.24
C CYS A 43 -12.75 -9.18 6.85
N LEU A 44 -12.99 -9.06 5.55
CA LEU A 44 -13.96 -8.11 4.99
C LEU A 44 -15.12 -8.83 4.31
N GLN A 45 -16.33 -8.29 4.45
CA GLN A 45 -17.46 -8.71 3.62
C GLN A 45 -17.35 -8.04 2.25
N LEU A 46 -17.14 -8.85 1.22
CA LEU A 46 -17.02 -8.38 -0.15
C LEU A 46 -18.40 -8.13 -0.76
N LYS A 47 -18.51 -7.08 -1.54
CA LYS A 47 -19.70 -6.75 -2.34
C LYS A 47 -19.31 -6.69 -3.82
N LYS A 48 -20.28 -7.00 -4.67
CA LYS A 48 -20.11 -6.83 -6.11
C LYS A 48 -19.74 -5.39 -6.46
N GLY A 49 -18.71 -5.22 -7.25
CA GLY A 49 -18.15 -3.92 -7.63
C GLY A 49 -17.07 -3.37 -6.70
N ASP A 50 -16.81 -4.03 -5.56
CA ASP A 50 -15.68 -3.65 -4.72
C ASP A 50 -14.38 -3.82 -5.49
N ARG A 51 -13.48 -2.85 -5.33
CA ARG A 51 -12.14 -2.86 -5.91
C ARG A 51 -11.09 -2.74 -4.84
N PHE A 52 -10.03 -3.50 -5.01
CA PHE A 52 -8.88 -3.54 -4.11
C PHE A 52 -7.60 -3.28 -4.87
N LEU A 53 -6.73 -2.47 -4.29
CA LEU A 53 -5.37 -2.27 -4.73
C LEU A 53 -4.42 -2.97 -3.76
N ILE A 54 -3.54 -3.80 -4.30
CA ILE A 54 -2.38 -4.35 -3.59
C ILE A 54 -1.16 -3.79 -4.30
N CYS A 55 -0.30 -3.09 -3.58
CA CYS A 55 0.86 -2.46 -4.21
C CYS A 55 2.09 -2.47 -3.29
N SER A 56 3.27 -2.29 -3.90
CA SER A 56 4.50 -1.97 -3.19
C SER A 56 4.51 -0.49 -2.77
N ASP A 57 5.38 -0.13 -1.84
CA ASP A 57 5.58 1.24 -1.39
C ASP A 57 6.09 2.17 -2.50
N GLY A 58 6.74 1.63 -3.54
CA GLY A 58 7.06 2.39 -4.75
C GLY A 58 5.86 2.98 -5.49
N VAL A 59 4.62 2.55 -5.18
CA VAL A 59 3.39 3.21 -5.62
C VAL A 59 2.94 4.23 -4.58
N SER A 60 2.72 3.80 -3.33
CA SER A 60 2.13 4.65 -2.28
C SER A 60 3.03 5.80 -1.82
N ASP A 61 4.34 5.71 -2.01
CA ASP A 61 5.27 6.81 -1.76
C ASP A 61 5.30 7.85 -2.90
N MET A 62 4.84 7.48 -4.09
CA MET A 62 4.90 8.34 -5.28
C MET A 62 3.59 9.04 -5.58
N VAL A 63 2.45 8.42 -5.27
CA VAL A 63 1.12 8.99 -5.56
C VAL A 63 0.26 9.07 -4.31
N SER A 64 -0.62 10.07 -4.25
CA SER A 64 -1.44 10.30 -3.06
C SER A 64 -2.56 9.26 -2.92
N ILE A 65 -3.03 9.06 -1.69
CA ILE A 65 -4.17 8.17 -1.38
C ILE A 65 -5.42 8.63 -2.12
N GLU A 66 -5.67 9.94 -2.20
CA GLU A 66 -6.81 10.52 -2.90
C GLU A 66 -6.78 10.21 -4.40
N PHE A 67 -5.60 10.19 -5.00
CA PHE A 67 -5.44 9.76 -6.40
C PHE A 67 -5.78 8.29 -6.56
N LEU A 68 -5.27 7.42 -5.69
CA LEU A 68 -5.53 5.98 -5.72
C LEU A 68 -7.02 5.67 -5.53
N GLU A 69 -7.68 6.32 -4.58
CA GLU A 69 -9.14 6.21 -4.38
C GLU A 69 -9.91 6.61 -5.63
N THR A 70 -9.54 7.75 -6.24
CA THR A 70 -10.18 8.23 -7.46
C THR A 70 -10.03 7.20 -8.59
N MET A 71 -8.86 6.62 -8.76
CA MET A 71 -8.62 5.61 -9.80
C MET A 71 -9.44 4.34 -9.57
N LEU A 72 -9.55 3.88 -8.33
CA LEU A 72 -10.34 2.69 -7.98
C LEU A 72 -11.86 2.91 -8.17
N LEU A 73 -12.35 4.13 -7.92
CA LEU A 73 -13.77 4.48 -8.08
C LEU A 73 -14.19 4.72 -9.52
N GLN A 74 -13.27 4.93 -10.45
CA GLN A 74 -13.60 5.12 -11.87
C GLN A 74 -14.15 3.85 -12.50
N THR A 75 -15.05 4.01 -13.49
CA THR A 75 -15.71 2.90 -14.23
C THR A 75 -14.82 2.20 -15.25
N GLN A 76 -13.54 2.54 -15.34
CA GLN A 76 -12.59 1.88 -16.24
C GLN A 76 -12.31 0.43 -15.82
N SER A 77 -11.81 -0.39 -16.75
CA SER A 77 -11.42 -1.77 -16.43
C SER A 77 -10.28 -1.83 -15.42
N PRO A 78 -10.18 -2.90 -14.59
CA PRO A 78 -9.06 -3.10 -13.67
C PRO A 78 -7.68 -3.00 -14.34
N ALA A 79 -7.54 -3.54 -15.55
CA ALA A 79 -6.29 -3.44 -16.32
C ALA A 79 -5.91 -1.98 -16.62
N LYS A 80 -6.88 -1.18 -17.10
CA LYS A 80 -6.62 0.24 -17.38
C LYS A 80 -6.38 1.04 -16.09
N CYS A 81 -7.04 0.67 -15.00
CA CYS A 81 -6.82 1.29 -13.69
C CYS A 81 -5.38 1.08 -13.22
N VAL A 82 -4.88 -0.17 -13.25
CA VAL A 82 -3.51 -0.47 -12.82
C VAL A 82 -2.47 0.20 -13.71
N ASP A 83 -2.67 0.22 -15.04
CA ASP A 83 -1.76 0.89 -15.97
C ASP A 83 -1.64 2.40 -15.67
N THR A 84 -2.78 3.05 -15.37
CA THR A 84 -2.80 4.48 -15.01
C THR A 84 -2.07 4.74 -13.70
N ILE A 85 -2.26 3.89 -12.68
CA ILE A 85 -1.57 4.01 -11.39
C ILE A 85 -0.06 3.85 -11.56
N LEU A 86 0.39 2.84 -12.31
CA LEU A 86 1.81 2.61 -12.57
C LEU A 86 2.45 3.77 -13.34
N ALA A 87 1.76 4.28 -14.36
CA ALA A 87 2.24 5.44 -15.12
C ALA A 87 2.42 6.67 -14.23
N ALA A 88 1.43 6.98 -13.38
CA ALA A 88 1.50 8.11 -12.45
C ALA A 88 2.66 7.98 -11.46
N ALA A 89 2.90 6.78 -10.91
CA ALA A 89 4.02 6.54 -9.99
C ALA A 89 5.38 6.71 -10.69
N LEU A 90 5.50 6.28 -11.95
CA LEU A 90 6.70 6.48 -12.76
C LEU A 90 6.92 7.97 -13.07
N GLU A 91 5.88 8.70 -13.47
CA GLU A 91 5.95 10.14 -13.75
C GLU A 91 6.31 10.96 -12.50
N ALA A 92 5.88 10.51 -11.32
CA ALA A 92 6.23 11.13 -10.03
C ALA A 92 7.68 10.89 -9.62
N GLY A 93 8.44 10.10 -10.40
CA GLY A 93 9.87 9.92 -10.23
C GLY A 93 10.36 8.48 -10.19
N GLY A 94 9.48 7.48 -9.96
CA GLY A 94 9.83 6.06 -10.01
C GLY A 94 11.05 5.70 -9.15
N LYS A 95 11.09 6.17 -7.89
CA LYS A 95 12.28 6.08 -7.04
C LYS A 95 12.60 4.69 -6.52
N ASP A 96 11.64 3.76 -6.61
CA ASP A 96 11.77 2.38 -6.16
C ASP A 96 11.07 1.43 -7.14
N ASN A 97 11.13 0.13 -6.88
CA ASN A 97 10.38 -0.88 -7.61
C ASN A 97 8.87 -0.64 -7.47
N ILE A 98 8.18 -0.60 -8.58
CA ILE A 98 6.75 -0.29 -8.65
C ILE A 98 5.99 -1.54 -9.04
N THR A 99 5.15 -2.04 -8.14
CA THR A 99 4.30 -3.21 -8.40
C THR A 99 2.90 -2.92 -7.90
N ALA A 100 1.89 -3.23 -8.72
CA ALA A 100 0.48 -3.06 -8.36
C ALA A 100 -0.41 -4.16 -8.94
N ILE A 101 -1.43 -4.54 -8.19
CA ILE A 101 -2.51 -5.45 -8.60
C ILE A 101 -3.83 -4.77 -8.26
N VAL A 102 -4.73 -4.68 -9.23
CA VAL A 102 -6.11 -4.25 -9.01
C VAL A 102 -7.05 -5.45 -9.14
N LEU A 103 -7.81 -5.71 -8.10
CA LEU A 103 -8.84 -6.74 -8.05
C LEU A 103 -10.22 -6.10 -8.12
N GLU A 104 -11.17 -6.72 -8.83
CA GLU A 104 -12.57 -6.33 -8.84
C GLU A 104 -13.46 -7.53 -8.52
N ILE A 105 -14.44 -7.34 -7.65
CA ILE A 105 -15.40 -8.38 -7.25
C ILE A 105 -16.57 -8.38 -8.22
N ASN A 106 -16.69 -9.45 -9.01
CA ASN A 106 -17.70 -9.59 -10.08
C ASN A 106 -18.94 -10.42 -9.68
N ARG A 107 -18.93 -11.06 -8.50
CA ARG A 107 -20.01 -11.94 -8.04
C ARG A 107 -20.61 -11.48 -6.71
#